data_3f9ac526d22c5d9786e10f84209092a1
#
_entry.id   3f9ac526d22c5d9786e10f84209092a1
#
_cell.length_a   1.000
_cell.length_b   1.000
_cell.length_c   1.000
_cell.angle_alpha   90.00
_cell.angle_beta   90.00
_cell.angle_gamma   90.00
#
_symmetry.space_group_name_H-M   'P 1'
#
loop_
_entity.id
_entity.type
_entity.pdbx_description
1 polymer ?
#
loop_
_entity_poly.entity_id
_entity_poly.type
_entity_poly.pdbx_seq_one_letter_code
_entity_poly.pdbx_strand_id
1 'polypeptide(L)'
;MPAIIAHPGMPLWIDLATTDITAARNFYGQLLDWEFEELDGENSGYVVARREGMPVAGLAQVPEGSLSMWGLCLYTPDVVSSHDAAVSAGATSALEPRSLGERGAMAMLLDPAGAAIGLKCPADEHALLAAGEPSTPVWYELLVGDKWEETLEFYHELAGWDIRQASNDPEFRYAVGELEGGGLAGMWDTSAMEQSTSLWTTYMGVADIDKAVSQIPALGGVVVRPPYEAEFGRVATIQDSTGAILNLCEVAEYDPAQDDVHEPDLFAPEG
;
A
#
# COMPACT_ATOMS: atom_id res chain seq x y z
N MET A 1 -13.88 -12.45 -1.30
CA MET A 1 -12.80 -11.58 -1.82
C MET A 1 -12.09 -12.28 -2.97
N PRO A 2 -12.02 -11.70 -4.16
CA PRO A 2 -11.18 -12.23 -5.22
C PRO A 2 -9.71 -12.08 -4.82
N ALA A 3 -8.92 -13.14 -5.01
CA ALA A 3 -7.47 -13.08 -4.84
C ALA A 3 -6.86 -12.71 -6.20
N ILE A 4 -6.06 -11.67 -6.21
CA ILE A 4 -5.35 -11.21 -7.42
C ILE A 4 -3.93 -11.78 -7.38
N ILE A 5 -3.46 -12.33 -8.50
CA ILE A 5 -2.07 -12.72 -8.66
C ILE A 5 -1.27 -11.46 -9.00
N ALA A 6 -0.28 -11.12 -8.17
CA ALA A 6 0.55 -9.95 -8.43
C ALA A 6 1.58 -10.24 -9.52
N HIS A 7 1.73 -9.29 -10.45
CA HIS A 7 2.80 -9.24 -11.44
C HIS A 7 3.98 -8.40 -10.93
N PRO A 8 5.22 -8.64 -11.42
CA PRO A 8 6.38 -7.83 -11.03
C PRO A 8 6.09 -6.33 -11.17
N GLY A 9 6.46 -5.56 -10.15
CA GLY A 9 6.19 -4.13 -10.06
C GLY A 9 4.86 -3.76 -9.40
N MET A 10 3.93 -4.70 -9.20
CA MET A 10 2.67 -4.40 -8.50
C MET A 10 2.91 -4.19 -6.99
N PRO A 11 2.14 -3.29 -6.35
CA PRO A 11 1.97 -3.32 -4.90
C PRO A 11 1.55 -4.71 -4.43
N LEU A 12 2.32 -5.29 -3.51
CA LEU A 12 2.07 -6.65 -3.04
C LEU A 12 1.68 -6.70 -1.57
N TRP A 13 2.33 -5.88 -0.75
CA TRP A 13 2.22 -6.02 0.69
C TRP A 13 2.37 -4.69 1.39
N ILE A 14 1.65 -4.54 2.49
CA ILE A 14 1.84 -3.41 3.40
C ILE A 14 2.20 -3.91 4.78
N ASP A 15 3.12 -3.22 5.43
CA ASP A 15 3.55 -3.51 6.80
C ASP A 15 3.36 -2.28 7.69
N LEU A 16 2.71 -2.46 8.82
CA LEU A 16 2.71 -1.48 9.90
C LEU A 16 3.92 -1.72 10.80
N ALA A 17 4.90 -0.82 10.76
CA ALA A 17 5.87 -0.69 11.82
C ALA A 17 5.21 0.04 12.99
N THR A 18 5.10 -0.58 14.16
CA THR A 18 4.40 0.02 15.31
C THR A 18 5.18 -0.14 16.60
N THR A 19 5.10 0.87 17.47
CA THR A 19 5.69 0.83 18.82
C THR A 19 4.81 0.09 19.83
N ASP A 20 3.53 -0.16 19.51
CA ASP A 20 2.60 -0.93 20.33
C ASP A 20 1.69 -1.82 19.46
N ILE A 21 2.15 -3.06 19.26
CA ILE A 21 1.44 -4.04 18.43
C ILE A 21 0.07 -4.44 19.02
N THR A 22 -0.07 -4.36 20.35
CA THR A 22 -1.33 -4.69 21.02
C THR A 22 -2.38 -3.59 20.77
N ALA A 23 -1.99 -2.33 20.88
CA ALA A 23 -2.86 -1.19 20.56
C ALA A 23 -3.25 -1.21 19.07
N ALA A 24 -2.29 -1.47 18.16
CA ALA A 24 -2.56 -1.58 16.73
C ALA A 24 -3.56 -2.71 16.40
N ARG A 25 -3.37 -3.90 16.96
CA ARG A 25 -4.32 -5.03 16.79
C ARG A 25 -5.71 -4.69 17.26
N ASN A 26 -5.82 -4.03 18.41
CA ASN A 26 -7.11 -3.59 18.94
C ASN A 26 -7.79 -2.58 18.01
N PHE A 27 -7.02 -1.63 17.49
CA PHE A 27 -7.50 -0.58 16.60
C PHE A 27 -8.01 -1.17 15.28
N TYR A 28 -7.16 -1.88 14.55
CA TYR A 28 -7.52 -2.41 13.23
C TYR A 28 -8.49 -3.59 13.29
N GLY A 29 -8.45 -4.40 14.36
CA GLY A 29 -9.43 -5.46 14.57
C GLY A 29 -10.85 -4.94 14.71
N GLN A 30 -11.04 -3.78 15.36
CA GLN A 30 -12.37 -3.19 15.52
C GLN A 30 -12.77 -2.31 14.32
N LEU A 31 -11.81 -1.59 13.71
CA LEU A 31 -12.08 -0.70 12.59
C LEU A 31 -12.32 -1.45 11.29
N LEU A 32 -11.48 -2.48 11.01
CA LEU A 32 -11.43 -3.20 9.73
C LEU A 32 -11.85 -4.68 9.84
N ASP A 33 -12.30 -5.10 11.04
CA ASP A 33 -12.68 -6.50 11.29
C ASP A 33 -11.55 -7.50 10.94
N TRP A 34 -10.30 -7.13 11.26
CA TRP A 34 -9.16 -7.97 11.01
C TRP A 34 -8.95 -9.00 12.13
N GLU A 35 -8.63 -10.22 11.73
CA GLU A 35 -8.08 -11.26 12.58
C GLU A 35 -6.56 -11.25 12.54
N PHE A 36 -5.90 -11.72 13.59
CA PHE A 36 -4.44 -11.62 13.72
C PHE A 36 -3.83 -12.97 14.04
N GLU A 37 -2.83 -13.36 13.25
CA GLU A 37 -2.03 -14.56 13.41
C GLU A 37 -0.59 -14.17 13.79
N GLU A 38 -0.14 -14.60 14.96
CA GLU A 38 1.25 -14.43 15.38
C GLU A 38 2.14 -15.48 14.72
N LEU A 39 3.30 -15.06 14.21
CA LEU A 39 4.25 -15.99 13.64
C LEU A 39 5.27 -16.43 14.69
N ASP A 40 5.53 -17.73 14.72
CA ASP A 40 6.48 -18.36 15.63
C ASP A 40 7.92 -18.40 15.10
N GLY A 41 8.88 -18.78 15.95
CA GLY A 41 10.27 -19.03 15.60
C GLY A 41 11.05 -17.75 15.28
N GLU A 42 11.80 -17.76 14.19
CA GLU A 42 12.63 -16.63 13.73
C GLU A 42 11.82 -15.38 13.39
N ASN A 43 10.52 -15.54 13.19
CA ASN A 43 9.57 -14.46 12.88
C ASN A 43 8.76 -14.00 14.10
N SER A 44 9.14 -14.44 15.31
CA SER A 44 8.45 -14.00 16.53
C SER A 44 8.44 -12.48 16.66
N GLY A 45 7.26 -11.92 16.99
CA GLY A 45 7.04 -10.47 17.02
C GLY A 45 6.55 -9.85 15.70
N TYR A 46 6.31 -10.67 14.69
CA TYR A 46 5.59 -10.27 13.49
C TYR A 46 4.20 -10.91 13.48
N VAL A 47 3.21 -10.13 13.13
CA VAL A 47 1.80 -10.54 13.11
C VAL A 47 1.25 -10.35 11.71
N VAL A 48 0.52 -11.34 11.21
CA VAL A 48 -0.22 -11.25 9.95
C VAL A 48 -1.66 -10.89 10.25
N ALA A 49 -2.14 -9.79 9.67
CA ALA A 49 -3.55 -9.43 9.67
C ALA A 49 -4.27 -10.15 8.53
N ARG A 50 -5.45 -10.70 8.84
CA ARG A 50 -6.27 -11.44 7.90
C ARG A 50 -7.69 -10.88 7.86
N ARG A 51 -8.28 -10.87 6.69
CA ARG A 51 -9.70 -10.62 6.49
C ARG A 51 -10.32 -11.85 5.80
N GLU A 52 -11.31 -12.47 6.43
CA GLU A 52 -11.93 -13.71 5.90
C GLU A 52 -10.92 -14.83 5.57
N GLY A 53 -9.87 -14.95 6.41
CA GLY A 53 -8.79 -15.90 6.22
C GLY A 53 -7.71 -15.49 5.21
N MET A 54 -7.93 -14.46 4.39
CA MET A 54 -6.93 -13.94 3.44
C MET A 54 -5.97 -12.97 4.12
N PRO A 55 -4.66 -13.07 3.91
CA PRO A 55 -3.70 -12.12 4.45
C PRO A 55 -3.84 -10.76 3.75
N VAL A 56 -3.89 -9.68 4.52
CA VAL A 56 -4.10 -8.31 4.02
C VAL A 56 -2.96 -7.36 4.39
N ALA A 57 -2.29 -7.59 5.52
CA ALA A 57 -1.19 -6.73 5.99
C ALA A 57 -0.31 -7.47 7.00
N GLY A 58 0.87 -6.91 7.26
CA GLY A 58 1.74 -7.30 8.35
C GLY A 58 1.83 -6.23 9.43
N LEU A 59 2.13 -6.64 10.67
CA LEU A 59 2.44 -5.75 11.77
C LEU A 59 3.78 -6.18 12.39
N ALA A 60 4.70 -5.25 12.51
CA ALA A 60 6.02 -5.47 13.09
C ALA A 60 6.24 -4.54 14.28
N GLN A 61 6.64 -5.12 15.43
CA GLN A 61 7.03 -4.34 16.60
C GLN A 61 8.34 -3.62 16.33
N VAL A 62 8.38 -2.30 16.50
CA VAL A 62 9.59 -1.50 16.48
C VAL A 62 9.93 -0.95 17.86
N PRO A 63 11.19 -0.57 18.12
CA PRO A 63 11.60 -0.04 19.43
C PRO A 63 10.80 1.18 19.85
N GLU A 64 10.63 1.34 21.18
CA GLU A 64 10.04 2.55 21.77
C GLU A 64 10.82 3.80 21.33
N GLY A 65 10.08 4.86 20.98
CA GLY A 65 10.64 6.10 20.41
C GLY A 65 10.83 6.11 18.89
N SER A 66 10.59 4.99 18.21
CA SER A 66 10.45 4.97 16.75
C SER A 66 9.12 5.59 16.32
N LEU A 67 9.02 5.98 15.05
CA LEU A 67 7.75 6.38 14.45
C LEU A 67 6.96 5.12 14.05
N SER A 68 5.67 5.11 14.39
CA SER A 68 4.75 4.13 13.80
C SER A 68 4.35 4.60 12.40
N MET A 69 4.46 3.71 11.40
CA MET A 69 4.18 4.05 10.02
C MET A 69 3.81 2.84 9.16
N TRP A 70 2.99 3.05 8.16
CA TRP A 70 2.73 2.08 7.12
C TRP A 70 3.83 2.13 6.06
N GLY A 71 4.31 0.96 5.64
CA GLY A 71 5.24 0.77 4.54
C GLY A 71 4.59 -0.04 3.42
N LEU A 72 4.97 0.26 2.18
CA LEU A 72 4.54 -0.46 0.98
C LEU A 72 5.69 -1.29 0.43
N CYS A 73 5.39 -2.52 -0.02
CA CYS A 73 6.32 -3.36 -0.76
C CYS A 73 5.79 -3.66 -2.17
N LEU A 74 6.65 -3.52 -3.17
CA LEU A 74 6.39 -3.97 -4.53
C LEU A 74 6.83 -5.42 -4.70
N TYR A 75 6.10 -6.16 -5.52
CA TYR A 75 6.48 -7.51 -5.89
C TYR A 75 7.66 -7.52 -6.86
N THR A 76 8.63 -8.35 -6.58
CA THR A 76 9.70 -8.71 -7.51
C THR A 76 10.02 -10.20 -7.39
N PRO A 77 10.29 -10.90 -8.50
CA PRO A 77 10.73 -12.29 -8.46
C PRO A 77 12.19 -12.44 -7.99
N ASP A 78 12.99 -11.37 -8.03
CA ASP A 78 14.41 -11.34 -7.63
C ASP A 78 14.74 -10.07 -6.88
N VAL A 79 14.71 -10.15 -5.54
CA VAL A 79 14.96 -9.00 -4.66
C VAL A 79 16.39 -8.45 -4.82
N VAL A 80 17.39 -9.32 -5.08
CA VAL A 80 18.78 -8.90 -5.21
C VAL A 80 18.97 -8.09 -6.49
N SER A 81 18.54 -8.63 -7.63
CA SER A 81 18.66 -7.95 -8.92
C SER A 81 17.87 -6.65 -8.95
N SER A 82 16.64 -6.63 -8.40
CA SER A 82 15.83 -5.41 -8.35
C SER A 82 16.41 -4.35 -7.43
N HIS A 83 16.97 -4.74 -6.27
CA HIS A 83 17.64 -3.84 -5.36
C HIS A 83 18.87 -3.18 -6.03
N ASP A 84 19.74 -3.97 -6.69
CA ASP A 84 20.93 -3.46 -7.36
C ASP A 84 20.58 -2.51 -8.52
N ALA A 85 19.52 -2.85 -9.28
CA ALA A 85 18.99 -1.98 -10.32
C ALA A 85 18.47 -0.65 -9.74
N ALA A 86 17.68 -0.71 -8.66
CA ALA A 86 17.14 0.47 -8.00
C ALA A 86 18.24 1.39 -7.46
N VAL A 87 19.27 0.84 -6.83
CA VAL A 87 20.44 1.63 -6.36
C VAL A 87 21.16 2.28 -7.53
N SER A 88 21.29 1.58 -8.66
CA SER A 88 21.88 2.12 -9.88
C SER A 88 21.03 3.25 -10.49
N ALA A 89 19.70 3.19 -10.31
CA ALA A 89 18.73 4.21 -10.74
C ALA A 89 18.56 5.36 -9.73
N GLY A 90 19.38 5.43 -8.67
CA GLY A 90 19.42 6.56 -7.76
C GLY A 90 18.75 6.35 -6.40
N ALA A 91 18.27 5.17 -6.08
CA ALA A 91 17.79 4.85 -4.75
C ALA A 91 18.95 4.69 -3.74
N THR A 92 18.63 4.88 -2.47
CA THR A 92 19.55 4.55 -1.37
C THR A 92 19.09 3.27 -0.69
N SER A 93 20.00 2.30 -0.48
CA SER A 93 19.70 1.09 0.27
C SER A 93 19.43 1.42 1.75
N ALA A 94 18.22 1.15 2.23
CA ALA A 94 17.85 1.28 3.63
C ALA A 94 17.94 -0.07 4.37
N LEU A 95 17.70 -1.16 3.65
CA LEU A 95 17.90 -2.53 4.10
C LEU A 95 18.33 -3.39 2.91
N GLU A 96 19.53 -3.95 3.02
CA GLU A 96 20.05 -4.88 2.02
C GLU A 96 19.15 -6.12 1.84
N PRO A 97 19.16 -6.75 0.65
CA PRO A 97 18.42 -7.98 0.40
C PRO A 97 18.68 -9.04 1.45
N ARG A 98 17.62 -9.58 2.03
CA ARG A 98 17.71 -10.64 3.04
C ARG A 98 16.59 -11.66 2.91
N SER A 99 16.88 -12.88 3.28
CA SER A 99 15.87 -13.94 3.42
C SER A 99 15.00 -13.69 4.65
N LEU A 100 13.71 -13.98 4.50
CA LEU A 100 12.72 -14.04 5.57
C LEU A 100 12.30 -15.50 5.88
N GLY A 101 13.15 -16.48 5.53
CA GLY A 101 12.83 -17.91 5.67
C GLY A 101 11.65 -18.29 4.77
N GLU A 102 10.65 -18.96 5.34
CA GLU A 102 9.45 -19.42 4.63
C GLU A 102 8.57 -18.27 4.09
N ARG A 103 8.87 -17.01 4.43
CA ARG A 103 8.17 -15.84 3.88
C ARG A 103 8.85 -15.22 2.65
N GLY A 104 9.92 -15.85 2.15
CA GLY A 104 10.64 -15.40 0.97
C GLY A 104 11.80 -14.46 1.26
N ALA A 105 11.91 -13.35 0.54
CA ALA A 105 12.97 -12.37 0.67
C ALA A 105 12.43 -10.94 0.59
N MET A 106 13.17 -9.99 1.15
CA MET A 106 12.86 -8.57 1.08
C MET A 106 14.10 -7.69 1.06
N ALA A 107 13.93 -6.46 0.59
CA ALA A 107 14.84 -5.34 0.76
C ALA A 107 14.03 -4.06 1.01
N MET A 108 14.68 -3.00 1.52
CA MET A 108 14.08 -1.68 1.65
C MET A 108 15.00 -0.63 1.02
N LEU A 109 14.39 0.30 0.32
CA LEU A 109 15.04 1.39 -0.39
C LEU A 109 14.45 2.72 0.08
N LEU A 110 15.23 3.78 -0.07
CA LEU A 110 14.71 5.14 -0.18
C LEU A 110 14.79 5.53 -1.66
N ASP A 111 13.68 5.91 -2.26
CA ASP A 111 13.62 6.37 -3.63
C ASP A 111 14.40 7.70 -3.82
N PRO A 112 14.54 8.24 -5.03
CA PRO A 112 15.27 9.49 -5.25
C PRO A 112 14.75 10.69 -4.47
N ALA A 113 13.45 10.72 -4.14
CA ALA A 113 12.82 11.77 -3.33
C ALA A 113 12.93 11.49 -1.81
N GLY A 114 13.41 10.30 -1.41
CA GLY A 114 13.59 9.89 -0.02
C GLY A 114 12.43 9.12 0.59
N ALA A 115 11.40 8.76 -0.18
CA ALA A 115 10.32 7.91 0.32
C ALA A 115 10.78 6.45 0.45
N ALA A 116 10.39 5.80 1.54
CA ALA A 116 10.71 4.39 1.76
C ALA A 116 9.80 3.48 0.93
N ILE A 117 10.41 2.55 0.19
CA ILE A 117 9.72 1.51 -0.57
C ILE A 117 10.37 0.15 -0.35
N GLY A 118 9.57 -0.87 -0.11
CA GLY A 118 10.03 -2.26 0.02
C GLY A 118 10.03 -2.99 -1.32
N LEU A 119 10.92 -3.97 -1.44
CA LEU A 119 10.89 -5.01 -2.45
C LEU A 119 10.61 -6.34 -1.78
N LYS A 120 9.70 -7.14 -2.30
CA LYS A 120 9.32 -8.42 -1.69
C LYS A 120 9.14 -9.51 -2.74
N CYS A 121 9.76 -10.66 -2.47
CA CYS A 121 9.56 -11.92 -3.18
C CYS A 121 8.99 -12.92 -2.18
N PRO A 122 7.70 -13.32 -2.25
CA PRO A 122 7.17 -14.37 -1.40
C PRO A 122 7.81 -15.72 -1.72
N ALA A 123 7.81 -16.67 -0.77
CA ALA A 123 8.46 -17.97 -0.97
C ALA A 123 7.66 -18.93 -1.84
N ASP A 124 6.35 -18.76 -1.92
CA ASP A 124 5.47 -19.52 -2.79
C ASP A 124 5.40 -18.87 -4.19
N GLU A 125 5.11 -19.68 -5.19
CA GLU A 125 5.10 -19.25 -6.60
C GLU A 125 3.96 -18.24 -6.91
N HIS A 126 3.03 -18.04 -5.97
CA HIS A 126 1.86 -17.20 -6.18
C HIS A 126 1.86 -16.03 -5.20
N ALA A 127 2.24 -14.86 -5.70
CA ALA A 127 2.04 -13.60 -5.01
C ALA A 127 0.54 -13.26 -5.01
N LEU A 128 -0.19 -13.69 -3.97
CA LEU A 128 -1.62 -13.43 -3.80
C LEU A 128 -1.82 -12.13 -3.04
N LEU A 129 -2.70 -11.31 -3.55
CA LEU A 129 -3.04 -9.98 -3.05
C LEU A 129 -4.54 -9.90 -2.77
N ALA A 130 -4.91 -9.50 -1.56
CA ALA A 130 -6.28 -9.11 -1.24
C ALA A 130 -6.36 -7.57 -1.33
N ALA A 131 -7.11 -7.07 -2.29
CA ALA A 131 -7.21 -5.63 -2.54
C ALA A 131 -8.57 -5.26 -3.18
N GLY A 132 -8.91 -3.98 -3.12
CA GLY A 132 -10.05 -3.42 -3.86
C GLY A 132 -11.39 -3.50 -3.14
N GLU A 133 -11.46 -4.06 -1.93
CA GLU A 133 -12.69 -4.25 -1.15
C GLU A 133 -12.61 -3.56 0.22
N PRO A 134 -13.75 -3.41 0.94
CA PRO A 134 -13.72 -3.00 2.33
C PRO A 134 -12.80 -3.88 3.18
N SER A 135 -12.05 -3.24 4.07
CA SER A 135 -11.05 -3.87 4.95
C SER A 135 -9.79 -4.39 4.26
N THR A 136 -9.56 -3.98 3.00
CA THR A 136 -8.32 -4.25 2.25
C THR A 136 -7.71 -2.96 1.72
N PRO A 137 -6.42 -2.94 1.31
CA PRO A 137 -5.87 -1.83 0.56
C PRO A 137 -6.62 -1.63 -0.76
N VAL A 138 -6.95 -0.38 -1.08
CA VAL A 138 -7.69 -0.02 -2.31
C VAL A 138 -6.93 0.94 -3.20
N TRP A 139 -5.97 1.68 -2.64
CA TRP A 139 -5.10 2.59 -3.39
C TRP A 139 -3.81 2.87 -2.63
N TYR A 140 -2.79 3.25 -3.37
CA TYR A 140 -1.50 3.70 -2.85
C TYR A 140 -1.16 5.04 -3.46
N GLU A 141 -0.54 5.92 -2.70
CA GLU A 141 -0.17 7.24 -3.19
C GLU A 141 1.20 7.64 -2.66
N LEU A 142 2.07 8.06 -3.57
CA LEU A 142 3.36 8.65 -3.26
C LEU A 142 3.20 10.18 -3.22
N LEU A 143 3.45 10.76 -2.07
CA LEU A 143 3.69 12.19 -1.95
C LEU A 143 5.14 12.44 -2.35
N VAL A 144 5.37 13.29 -3.35
CA VAL A 144 6.70 13.60 -3.88
C VAL A 144 7.06 15.02 -3.47
N GLY A 145 7.87 15.15 -2.44
CA GLY A 145 8.28 16.45 -1.90
C GLY A 145 9.41 17.12 -2.67
N ASP A 146 10.16 16.36 -3.47
CA ASP A 146 11.33 16.80 -4.23
C ASP A 146 11.56 15.86 -5.40
N LYS A 147 12.34 16.27 -6.40
CA LYS A 147 12.82 15.43 -7.52
C LYS A 147 11.69 14.71 -8.26
N TRP A 148 10.66 15.44 -8.64
CA TRP A 148 9.47 14.88 -9.28
C TRP A 148 9.80 14.01 -10.49
N GLU A 149 10.53 14.55 -11.48
CA GLU A 149 10.86 13.86 -12.71
C GLU A 149 11.72 12.62 -12.48
N GLU A 150 12.75 12.74 -11.65
CA GLU A 150 13.64 11.63 -11.30
C GLU A 150 12.89 10.51 -10.57
N THR A 151 11.89 10.87 -9.76
CA THR A 151 11.08 9.90 -9.03
C THR A 151 10.14 9.15 -9.98
N LEU A 152 9.52 9.84 -10.94
CA LEU A 152 8.68 9.17 -11.95
C LEU A 152 9.48 8.21 -12.81
N GLU A 153 10.66 8.62 -13.28
CA GLU A 153 11.56 7.77 -14.06
C GLU A 153 12.02 6.56 -13.24
N PHE A 154 12.34 6.76 -11.97
CA PHE A 154 12.72 5.69 -11.06
C PHE A 154 11.66 4.60 -10.96
N TYR A 155 10.37 4.95 -10.78
CA TYR A 155 9.30 3.94 -10.71
C TYR A 155 8.99 3.32 -12.08
N HIS A 156 9.17 4.05 -13.17
CA HIS A 156 9.12 3.46 -14.51
C HIS A 156 10.20 2.37 -14.67
N GLU A 157 11.45 2.64 -14.29
CA GLU A 157 12.55 1.68 -14.41
C GLU A 157 12.44 0.52 -13.41
N LEU A 158 12.12 0.81 -12.13
CA LEU A 158 12.07 -0.20 -11.06
C LEU A 158 10.88 -1.15 -11.20
N ALA A 159 9.71 -0.59 -11.45
CA ALA A 159 8.44 -1.32 -11.40
C ALA A 159 7.84 -1.61 -12.79
N GLY A 160 8.43 -1.06 -13.84
CA GLY A 160 7.91 -1.19 -15.21
C GLY A 160 6.61 -0.43 -15.44
N TRP A 161 6.33 0.60 -14.62
CA TRP A 161 5.08 1.34 -14.75
C TRP A 161 5.08 2.27 -15.96
N ASP A 162 3.97 2.27 -16.69
CA ASP A 162 3.65 3.34 -17.61
C ASP A 162 3.14 4.55 -16.81
N ILE A 163 3.90 5.66 -16.85
CA ILE A 163 3.57 6.86 -16.07
C ILE A 163 2.66 7.76 -16.87
N ARG A 164 1.37 7.76 -16.53
CA ARG A 164 0.38 8.64 -17.16
C ARG A 164 0.19 9.91 -16.36
N GLN A 165 0.53 11.06 -16.95
CA GLN A 165 0.25 12.36 -16.37
C GLN A 165 -1.26 12.61 -16.32
N ALA A 166 -1.86 12.61 -15.13
CA ALA A 166 -3.28 12.89 -14.94
C ALA A 166 -3.57 14.38 -14.83
N SER A 167 -2.69 15.14 -14.17
CA SER A 167 -2.74 16.61 -14.11
C SER A 167 -1.32 17.19 -14.14
N ASN A 168 -1.18 18.31 -14.85
CA ASN A 168 0.05 19.10 -14.87
C ASN A 168 -0.23 20.57 -14.49
N ASP A 169 -1.29 20.79 -13.72
CA ASP A 169 -1.59 22.09 -13.16
C ASP A 169 -0.52 22.45 -12.11
N PRO A 170 0.04 23.67 -12.12
CA PRO A 170 1.02 24.08 -11.11
C PRO A 170 0.53 23.99 -9.66
N GLU A 171 -0.78 24.03 -9.43
CA GLU A 171 -1.39 23.87 -8.10
C GLU A 171 -1.70 22.40 -7.76
N PHE A 172 -1.79 21.53 -8.78
CA PHE A 172 -2.08 20.10 -8.60
C PHE A 172 -1.44 19.27 -9.71
N ARG A 173 -0.21 18.85 -9.49
CA ARG A 173 0.55 18.00 -10.40
C ARG A 173 0.44 16.56 -9.94
N TYR A 174 -0.12 15.70 -10.80
CA TYR A 174 -0.46 14.33 -10.45
C TYR A 174 -0.20 13.37 -11.61
N ALA A 175 0.36 12.23 -11.29
CA ALA A 175 0.57 11.13 -12.23
C ALA A 175 0.04 9.81 -11.66
N VAL A 176 -0.26 8.87 -12.54
CA VAL A 176 -0.69 7.51 -12.20
C VAL A 176 0.31 6.54 -12.80
N GLY A 177 0.85 5.66 -11.97
CA GLY A 177 1.60 4.49 -12.40
C GLY A 177 0.64 3.39 -12.81
N GLU A 178 0.73 2.98 -14.06
CA GLU A 178 -0.12 1.96 -14.66
C GLU A 178 0.70 0.73 -15.06
N LEU A 179 0.10 -0.46 -14.97
CA LEU A 179 0.67 -1.69 -15.51
C LEU A 179 -0.44 -2.41 -16.28
N GLU A 180 -0.15 -2.78 -17.54
CA GLU A 180 -1.13 -3.43 -18.44
C GLU A 180 -2.45 -2.63 -18.58
N GLY A 181 -2.37 -1.31 -18.47
CA GLY A 181 -3.51 -0.40 -18.59
C GLY A 181 -4.34 -0.25 -17.30
N GLY A 182 -3.97 -0.92 -16.22
CA GLY A 182 -4.58 -0.75 -14.90
C GLY A 182 -3.78 0.22 -14.03
N GLY A 183 -4.45 1.21 -13.40
CA GLY A 183 -3.83 2.10 -12.44
C GLY A 183 -3.49 1.37 -11.14
N LEU A 184 -2.24 1.50 -10.68
CA LEU A 184 -1.74 0.84 -9.47
C LEU A 184 -1.52 1.81 -8.31
N ALA A 185 -1.00 3.00 -8.61
CA ALA A 185 -0.66 3.99 -7.60
C ALA A 185 -0.71 5.41 -8.17
N GLY A 186 -1.05 6.36 -7.31
CA GLY A 186 -0.93 7.79 -7.59
C GLY A 186 0.42 8.34 -7.17
N MET A 187 0.85 9.40 -7.83
CA MET A 187 2.01 10.20 -7.44
C MET A 187 1.61 11.67 -7.47
N TRP A 188 1.73 12.34 -6.33
CA TRP A 188 1.33 13.73 -6.16
C TRP A 188 2.55 14.60 -5.85
N ASP A 189 2.81 15.61 -6.68
CA ASP A 189 3.84 16.61 -6.42
C ASP A 189 3.40 17.54 -5.27
N THR A 190 4.04 17.38 -4.13
CA THR A 190 3.80 18.16 -2.92
C THR A 190 4.91 19.17 -2.64
N SER A 191 5.84 19.38 -3.58
CA SER A 191 7.02 20.25 -3.41
C SER A 191 6.67 21.71 -3.07
N ALA A 192 5.48 22.17 -3.47
CA ALA A 192 4.99 23.52 -3.15
C ALA A 192 4.41 23.65 -1.73
N MET A 193 4.25 22.55 -0.97
CA MET A 193 3.70 22.58 0.38
C MET A 193 4.77 22.98 1.40
N GLU A 194 4.37 23.74 2.43
CA GLU A 194 5.32 24.28 3.45
C GLU A 194 6.12 23.21 4.21
N GLN A 195 5.58 22.01 4.36
CA GLN A 195 6.23 20.89 5.06
C GLN A 195 6.18 19.64 4.17
N SER A 196 6.69 19.79 2.95
CA SER A 196 6.71 18.68 2.02
C SER A 196 7.69 17.61 2.47
N THR A 197 7.22 16.37 2.51
CA THR A 197 8.01 15.18 2.81
C THR A 197 7.58 14.09 1.83
N SER A 198 8.56 13.40 1.25
CA SER A 198 8.25 12.28 0.36
C SER A 198 7.92 11.05 1.19
N LEU A 199 6.75 10.48 0.94
CA LEU A 199 6.31 9.25 1.61
C LEU A 199 5.22 8.53 0.81
N TRP A 200 5.18 7.21 0.95
CA TRP A 200 4.07 6.40 0.53
C TRP A 200 2.95 6.42 1.57
N THR A 201 1.73 6.58 1.12
CA THR A 201 0.53 6.44 1.94
C THR A 201 -0.41 5.41 1.34
N THR A 202 -1.15 4.71 2.19
CA THR A 202 -2.09 3.65 1.80
C THR A 202 -3.51 4.11 2.08
N TYR A 203 -4.42 3.74 1.19
CA TYR A 203 -5.86 3.89 1.36
C TYR A 203 -6.48 2.54 1.67
N MET A 204 -7.15 2.45 2.81
CA MET A 204 -7.92 1.28 3.22
C MET A 204 -9.39 1.45 2.85
N GLY A 205 -9.94 0.44 2.22
CA GLY A 205 -11.36 0.40 1.91
C GLY A 205 -12.23 0.30 3.17
N VAL A 206 -13.32 1.04 3.18
CA VAL A 206 -14.40 0.93 4.16
C VAL A 206 -15.75 1.00 3.47
N ALA A 207 -16.75 0.23 3.93
CA ALA A 207 -18.07 0.23 3.32
C ALA A 207 -18.88 1.49 3.64
N ASP A 208 -18.60 2.16 4.76
CA ASP A 208 -19.26 3.38 5.25
C ASP A 208 -18.23 4.24 5.98
N ILE A 209 -17.79 5.29 5.32
CA ILE A 209 -16.72 6.15 5.84
C ILE A 209 -17.15 6.98 7.05
N ASP A 210 -18.42 7.39 7.13
CA ASP A 210 -18.92 8.17 8.26
C ASP A 210 -18.98 7.30 9.53
N LYS A 211 -19.41 6.05 9.37
CA LYS A 211 -19.40 5.06 10.45
C LYS A 211 -17.97 4.77 10.90
N ALA A 212 -17.06 4.48 9.96
CA ALA A 212 -15.65 4.19 10.25
C ALA A 212 -15.01 5.35 11.02
N VAL A 213 -15.11 6.58 10.50
CA VAL A 213 -14.51 7.77 11.10
C VAL A 213 -15.09 8.07 12.49
N SER A 214 -16.39 7.82 12.72
CA SER A 214 -17.02 8.04 14.02
C SER A 214 -16.45 7.16 15.14
N GLN A 215 -15.83 6.01 14.80
CA GLN A 215 -15.23 5.07 15.75
C GLN A 215 -13.80 5.47 16.17
N ILE A 216 -13.07 6.21 15.33
CA ILE A 216 -11.65 6.50 15.49
C ILE A 216 -11.28 7.03 16.88
N PRO A 217 -11.99 8.05 17.45
CA PRO A 217 -11.62 8.55 18.78
C PRO A 217 -11.82 7.51 19.90
N ALA A 218 -12.84 6.67 19.80
CA ALA A 218 -13.10 5.63 20.80
C ALA A 218 -12.05 4.50 20.75
N LEU A 219 -11.41 4.31 19.60
CA LEU A 219 -10.32 3.36 19.36
C LEU A 219 -8.94 3.94 19.74
N GLY A 220 -8.88 5.19 20.22
CA GLY A 220 -7.64 5.87 20.60
C GLY A 220 -6.91 6.54 19.44
N GLY A 221 -7.51 6.62 18.26
CA GLY A 221 -6.97 7.31 17.10
C GLY A 221 -7.43 8.76 16.99
N VAL A 222 -7.00 9.44 15.95
CA VAL A 222 -7.32 10.82 15.62
C VAL A 222 -7.82 10.95 14.19
N VAL A 223 -8.89 11.71 13.98
CA VAL A 223 -9.33 12.10 12.64
C VAL A 223 -8.51 13.33 12.22
N VAL A 224 -7.54 13.13 11.34
CA VAL A 224 -6.65 14.19 10.84
C VAL A 224 -7.36 15.05 9.82
N ARG A 225 -8.06 14.41 8.87
CA ARG A 225 -8.91 15.07 7.89
C ARG A 225 -10.26 14.36 7.83
N PRO A 226 -11.37 15.04 8.13
CA PRO A 226 -12.70 14.43 8.07
C PRO A 226 -13.06 14.05 6.62
N PRO A 227 -14.10 13.20 6.43
CA PRO A 227 -14.53 12.76 5.11
C PRO A 227 -14.77 13.92 4.14
N TYR A 228 -14.25 13.78 2.91
CA TYR A 228 -14.43 14.72 1.81
C TYR A 228 -14.53 13.97 0.48
N GLU A 229 -15.13 14.60 -0.52
CA GLU A 229 -15.22 14.07 -1.88
C GLU A 229 -13.88 14.24 -2.60
N ALA A 230 -13.35 13.14 -3.13
CA ALA A 230 -12.23 13.12 -4.08
C ALA A 230 -12.72 12.57 -5.44
N GLU A 231 -11.89 12.64 -6.48
CA GLU A 231 -12.29 12.16 -7.83
C GLU A 231 -12.67 10.68 -7.84
N PHE A 232 -12.08 9.89 -6.96
CA PHE A 232 -12.27 8.43 -6.88
C PHE A 232 -13.16 7.99 -5.72
N GLY A 233 -13.89 8.90 -5.08
CA GLY A 233 -14.84 8.61 -4.00
C GLY A 233 -14.61 9.42 -2.74
N ARG A 234 -15.31 9.03 -1.66
CA ARG A 234 -15.18 9.69 -0.36
C ARG A 234 -13.95 9.17 0.39
N VAL A 235 -13.13 10.07 0.88
CA VAL A 235 -11.88 9.75 1.58
C VAL A 235 -11.76 10.52 2.89
N ALA A 236 -11.01 9.96 3.84
CA ALA A 236 -10.66 10.62 5.10
C ALA A 236 -9.22 10.24 5.47
N THR A 237 -8.50 11.13 6.17
CA THR A 237 -7.18 10.82 6.72
C THR A 237 -7.28 10.63 8.22
N ILE A 238 -6.74 9.54 8.73
CA ILE A 238 -6.75 9.22 10.14
C ILE A 238 -5.33 8.93 10.65
N GLN A 239 -5.17 9.04 11.94
CA GLN A 239 -4.01 8.52 12.67
C GLN A 239 -4.52 7.41 13.60
N ASP A 240 -3.87 6.26 13.59
CA ASP A 240 -4.22 5.15 14.47
C ASP A 240 -3.80 5.39 15.92
N SER A 241 -4.10 4.44 16.81
CA SER A 241 -3.78 4.53 18.23
C SER A 241 -2.28 4.53 18.55
N THR A 242 -1.41 4.25 17.57
CA THR A 242 0.05 4.20 17.72
C THR A 242 0.76 5.35 17.01
N GLY A 243 0.02 6.19 16.32
CA GLY A 243 0.51 7.37 15.63
C GLY A 243 0.74 7.19 14.12
N ALA A 244 0.47 6.02 13.56
CA ALA A 244 0.58 5.79 12.13
C ALA A 244 -0.58 6.46 11.37
N ILE A 245 -0.24 7.15 10.27
CA ILE A 245 -1.22 7.81 9.41
C ILE A 245 -1.59 6.89 8.25
N LEU A 246 -2.87 6.86 7.90
CA LEU A 246 -3.40 6.21 6.71
C LEU A 246 -4.66 6.92 6.23
N ASN A 247 -5.06 6.63 4.99
CA ASN A 247 -6.31 7.12 4.44
C ASN A 247 -7.38 6.02 4.48
N LEU A 248 -8.62 6.41 4.67
CA LEU A 248 -9.81 5.58 4.46
C LEU A 248 -10.47 6.01 3.16
N CYS A 249 -10.93 5.05 2.37
CA CYS A 249 -11.68 5.29 1.14
C CYS A 249 -12.99 4.48 1.18
N GLU A 250 -14.12 5.14 0.92
CA GLU A 250 -15.40 4.43 0.82
C GLU A 250 -15.45 3.65 -0.48
N VAL A 251 -15.66 2.33 -0.37
CA VAL A 251 -15.73 1.42 -1.52
C VAL A 251 -16.90 0.47 -1.34
N ALA A 252 -17.51 0.05 -2.44
CA ALA A 252 -18.58 -0.93 -2.42
C ALA A 252 -18.05 -2.33 -2.05
N GLU A 253 -18.89 -3.14 -1.43
CA GLU A 253 -18.61 -4.58 -1.31
C GLU A 253 -18.64 -5.24 -2.70
N TYR A 254 -17.78 -6.24 -2.89
CA TYR A 254 -17.78 -7.03 -4.11
C TYR A 254 -19.12 -7.75 -4.30
N ASP A 255 -19.76 -7.52 -5.43
CA ASP A 255 -21.00 -8.20 -5.82
C ASP A 255 -20.71 -9.09 -7.04
N PRO A 256 -20.56 -10.41 -6.84
CA PRO A 256 -20.27 -11.34 -7.93
C PRO A 256 -21.34 -11.34 -9.04
N ALA A 257 -22.54 -10.85 -8.77
CA ALA A 257 -23.60 -10.76 -9.77
C ALA A 257 -23.42 -9.57 -10.75
N GLN A 258 -22.52 -8.63 -10.43
CA GLN A 258 -22.21 -7.49 -11.31
C GLN A 258 -21.02 -7.77 -12.24
N ASP A 259 -20.15 -8.70 -11.89
CA ASP A 259 -19.00 -9.10 -12.73
C ASP A 259 -19.35 -9.99 -13.92
N ASP A 260 -20.47 -10.72 -13.85
CA ASP A 260 -20.97 -11.57 -14.97
C ASP A 260 -21.36 -10.77 -16.23
N VAL A 261 -21.30 -9.44 -16.21
CA VAL A 261 -21.73 -8.57 -17.32
C VAL A 261 -20.57 -8.13 -18.23
N HIS A 262 -19.30 -8.44 -17.88
CA HIS A 262 -18.14 -7.88 -18.57
C HIS A 262 -16.99 -8.84 -18.94
N GLU A 263 -17.20 -10.16 -18.95
CA GLU A 263 -16.30 -11.03 -19.72
C GLU A 263 -16.73 -10.96 -21.22
N PRO A 264 -15.92 -10.34 -22.08
CA PRO A 264 -16.12 -10.53 -23.52
C PRO A 264 -15.92 -12.03 -23.80
N ASP A 265 -16.92 -12.67 -24.40
CA ASP A 265 -16.83 -14.06 -24.83
C ASP A 265 -15.70 -14.19 -25.86
N LEU A 266 -14.49 -14.49 -25.38
CA LEU A 266 -13.29 -14.67 -26.19
C LEU A 266 -13.36 -15.89 -27.12
N PHE A 267 -14.46 -16.66 -27.06
CA PHE A 267 -14.72 -17.84 -27.87
C PHE A 267 -15.97 -17.72 -28.74
N ALA A 268 -16.58 -16.54 -28.85
CA ALA A 268 -17.67 -16.33 -29.79
C ALA A 268 -17.13 -16.49 -31.22
N PRO A 269 -17.68 -17.38 -32.03
CA PRO A 269 -17.24 -17.52 -33.43
C PRO A 269 -17.60 -16.24 -34.19
N GLU A 270 -16.61 -15.65 -34.84
CA GLU A 270 -16.83 -14.56 -35.78
C GLU A 270 -17.84 -14.99 -36.85
N GLY A 271 -19.01 -14.34 -36.88
CA GLY A 271 -20.07 -14.51 -37.87
C GLY A 271 -19.84 -13.65 -39.10
#